data_f142988f813f479f568a7b4e8b5749bf
#
_entry.id   f142988f813f479f568a7b4e8b5749bf
#
_cell.length_a   1.000
_cell.length_b   1.000
_cell.length_c   1.000
_cell.angle_alpha   90.00
_cell.angle_beta   90.00
_cell.angle_gamma   90.00
#
_symmetry.space_group_name_H-M   'P 1'
#
loop_
_entity.id
_entity.type
_entity.pdbx_description
1 polymer ?
#
loop_
_entity_poly.entity_id
_entity_poly.type
_entity_poly.pdbx_seq_one_letter_code
_entity_poly.pdbx_strand_id
1 'polypeptide(L)'
;MPNSDPYQFQEKTHIELRADTYTLPSPEMRKAMYQAEVGNDGFGEDPTVNKLENLTAELFNKESAVFVSSGIMGNFLSILSHCQRGDQIIIGNKSHINTNELGGFATLGGVFPCIVENDSRGLLNLDQVK
;
A
#
# COMPACT_ATOMS: atom_id res chain seq x y z
N MET A 1 40.48 -8.91 -12.06
CA MET A 1 39.17 -8.47 -12.61
C MET A 1 38.55 -7.56 -11.53
N PRO A 2 38.12 -6.34 -11.84
CA PRO A 2 37.50 -5.51 -10.83
C PRO A 2 36.18 -6.14 -10.43
N ASN A 3 36.03 -6.34 -9.12
CA ASN A 3 34.81 -6.84 -8.48
C ASN A 3 33.75 -5.74 -8.60
N SER A 4 33.02 -5.69 -9.70
CA SER A 4 31.90 -4.78 -9.84
C SER A 4 30.74 -5.36 -9.05
N ASP A 5 30.63 -4.91 -7.80
CA ASP A 5 29.42 -5.11 -7.03
C ASP A 5 28.23 -4.58 -7.86
N PRO A 6 27.32 -5.42 -8.38
CA PRO A 6 26.20 -4.95 -9.17
C PRO A 6 25.22 -4.07 -8.39
N TYR A 7 25.43 -3.90 -7.09
CA TYR A 7 24.62 -3.10 -6.17
C TYR A 7 25.33 -1.83 -5.71
N GLN A 8 26.43 -1.40 -6.36
CA GLN A 8 27.03 -0.11 -6.05
C GLN A 8 25.99 1.00 -6.24
N PHE A 9 25.75 1.71 -5.17
CA PHE A 9 24.88 2.90 -5.14
C PHE A 9 25.49 3.93 -6.08
N GLN A 10 24.90 4.13 -7.25
CA GLN A 10 25.19 5.30 -8.05
C GLN A 10 24.54 6.49 -7.34
N GLU A 11 25.35 7.44 -6.88
CA GLU A 11 24.81 8.71 -6.40
C GLU A 11 23.95 9.32 -7.52
N LYS A 12 22.66 9.42 -7.28
CA LYS A 12 21.77 10.11 -8.21
C LYS A 12 22.15 11.58 -8.21
N THR A 13 22.53 12.09 -9.37
CA THR A 13 22.93 13.49 -9.55
C THR A 13 21.73 14.45 -9.54
N HIS A 14 20.52 13.96 -9.37
CA HIS A 14 19.29 14.75 -9.34
C HIS A 14 18.36 14.28 -8.20
N ILE A 15 17.56 15.21 -7.70
CA ILE A 15 16.51 14.93 -6.71
C ILE A 15 15.26 14.47 -7.46
N GLU A 16 14.80 13.28 -7.15
CA GLU A 16 13.61 12.68 -7.75
C GLU A 16 12.42 12.82 -6.80
N LEU A 17 11.41 13.59 -7.19
CA LEU A 17 10.22 13.88 -6.39
C LEU A 17 8.89 13.48 -7.07
N ARG A 18 8.94 12.74 -8.16
CA ARG A 18 7.72 12.33 -8.88
C ARG A 18 6.86 11.34 -8.11
N ALA A 19 7.49 10.41 -7.41
CA ALA A 19 6.81 9.41 -6.58
C ALA A 19 7.78 8.78 -5.57
N ASP A 20 7.25 8.29 -4.46
CA ASP A 20 7.97 7.50 -3.45
C ASP A 20 8.58 6.21 -4.04
N THR A 21 7.95 5.63 -5.05
CA THR A 21 8.41 4.41 -5.74
C THR A 21 9.78 4.54 -6.40
N TYR A 22 10.31 5.78 -6.57
CA TYR A 22 11.67 6.02 -7.04
C TYR A 22 12.72 5.96 -5.93
N THR A 23 12.31 5.90 -4.67
CA THR A 23 13.25 5.75 -3.56
C THR A 23 13.81 4.32 -3.52
N LEU A 24 15.09 4.22 -3.18
CA LEU A 24 15.77 2.94 -3.07
C LEU A 24 16.06 2.64 -1.59
N PRO A 25 16.06 1.36 -1.19
CA PRO A 25 16.47 0.99 0.15
C PRO A 25 17.91 1.44 0.43
N SER A 26 18.17 1.96 1.63
CA SER A 26 19.54 2.27 2.07
C SER A 26 20.38 0.99 2.19
N PRO A 27 21.73 1.10 2.29
CA PRO A 27 22.58 -0.05 2.58
C PRO A 27 22.17 -0.80 3.86
N GLU A 28 21.79 -0.06 4.91
CA GLU A 28 21.32 -0.64 6.18
C GLU A 28 19.99 -1.38 6.01
N MET A 29 19.06 -0.83 5.25
CA MET A 29 17.80 -1.51 4.91
C MET A 29 18.06 -2.79 4.13
N ARG A 30 18.96 -2.76 3.13
CA ARG A 30 19.34 -3.96 2.37
C ARG A 30 19.96 -5.02 3.25
N LYS A 31 20.83 -4.61 4.19
CA LYS A 31 21.42 -5.52 5.16
C LYS A 31 20.36 -6.13 6.08
N ALA A 32 19.43 -5.34 6.56
CA ALA A 32 18.32 -5.83 7.40
C ALA A 32 17.46 -6.85 6.64
N MET A 33 17.13 -6.60 5.36
CA MET A 33 16.40 -7.56 4.52
C MET A 33 17.18 -8.87 4.33
N TYR A 34 18.48 -8.78 4.07
CA TYR A 34 19.33 -9.97 3.89
C TYR A 34 19.44 -10.81 5.17
N GLN A 35 19.45 -10.18 6.33
CA GLN A 35 19.60 -10.82 7.65
C GLN A 35 18.26 -11.18 8.31
N ALA A 36 17.14 -10.81 7.70
CA ALA A 36 15.83 -11.08 8.28
C ALA A 36 15.62 -12.58 8.46
N GLU A 37 15.16 -12.96 9.63
CA GLU A 37 14.66 -14.29 9.87
C GLU A 37 13.31 -14.44 9.18
N VAL A 38 13.14 -15.51 8.44
CA VAL A 38 11.93 -15.78 7.66
C VAL A 38 11.30 -17.09 8.09
N GLY A 39 9.99 -17.20 7.92
CA GLY A 39 9.21 -18.38 8.23
C GLY A 39 7.99 -18.50 7.33
N ASN A 40 7.10 -19.42 7.65
CA ASN A 40 5.87 -19.61 6.89
C ASN A 40 4.77 -18.63 7.36
N ASP A 41 4.64 -17.53 6.64
CA ASP A 41 3.64 -16.50 6.96
C ASP A 41 2.21 -17.03 6.88
N GLY A 42 1.92 -17.99 5.99
CA GLY A 42 0.60 -18.62 5.88
C GLY A 42 0.14 -19.35 7.14
N PHE A 43 1.07 -19.68 8.05
CA PHE A 43 0.77 -20.23 9.38
C PHE A 43 1.11 -19.27 10.51
N GLY A 44 1.44 -18.01 10.20
CA GLY A 44 1.83 -17.01 11.21
C GLY A 44 3.20 -17.31 11.85
N GLU A 45 4.07 -18.02 11.16
CA GLU A 45 5.37 -18.49 11.68
C GLU A 45 6.54 -17.63 11.17
N ASP A 46 6.29 -16.57 10.39
CA ASP A 46 7.34 -15.63 9.99
C ASP A 46 7.57 -14.57 11.09
N PRO A 47 8.72 -14.63 11.80
CA PRO A 47 8.96 -13.73 12.94
C PRO A 47 9.14 -12.27 12.52
N THR A 48 9.61 -12.04 11.30
CA THR A 48 9.83 -10.68 10.77
C THR A 48 8.50 -10.03 10.38
N VAL A 49 7.61 -10.76 9.73
CA VAL A 49 6.25 -10.30 9.41
C VAL A 49 5.47 -10.04 10.69
N ASN A 50 5.45 -11.00 11.62
CA ASN A 50 4.76 -10.85 12.91
C ASN A 50 5.24 -9.61 13.68
N LYS A 51 6.54 -9.37 13.69
CA LYS A 51 7.11 -8.17 14.33
C LYS A 51 6.67 -6.89 13.64
N LEU A 52 6.63 -6.86 12.31
CA LEU A 52 6.19 -5.71 11.53
C LEU A 52 4.71 -5.38 11.83
N GLU A 53 3.86 -6.38 11.82
CA GLU A 53 2.42 -6.23 12.07
C GLU A 53 2.16 -5.72 13.49
N ASN A 54 2.79 -6.33 14.51
CA ASN A 54 2.67 -5.90 15.91
C ASN A 54 3.15 -4.46 16.09
N LEU A 55 4.33 -4.11 15.59
CA LEU A 55 4.87 -2.76 15.68
C LEU A 55 3.96 -1.73 14.99
N THR A 56 3.39 -2.09 13.84
CA THR A 56 2.48 -1.23 13.10
C THR A 56 1.18 -1.02 13.87
N ALA A 57 0.60 -2.09 14.43
CA ALA A 57 -0.60 -2.00 15.25
C ALA A 57 -0.39 -1.09 16.48
N GLU A 58 0.74 -1.24 17.18
CA GLU A 58 1.11 -0.39 18.31
C GLU A 58 1.25 1.07 17.90
N LEU A 59 1.99 1.35 16.80
CA LEU A 59 2.26 2.70 16.31
C LEU A 59 0.96 3.46 15.97
N PHE A 60 -0.02 2.76 15.40
CA PHE A 60 -1.30 3.33 15.02
C PHE A 60 -2.39 3.16 16.07
N ASN A 61 -2.07 2.60 17.25
CA ASN A 61 -3.02 2.32 18.32
C ASN A 61 -4.24 1.53 17.81
N LYS A 62 -3.98 0.44 17.11
CA LYS A 62 -4.98 -0.48 16.55
C LYS A 62 -4.82 -1.87 17.17
N GLU A 63 -5.88 -2.66 17.10
CA GLU A 63 -5.88 -4.03 17.64
C GLU A 63 -4.92 -4.95 16.88
N SER A 64 -4.82 -4.74 15.58
CA SER A 64 -3.96 -5.55 14.70
C SER A 64 -3.59 -4.78 13.42
N ALA A 65 -2.61 -5.30 12.72
CA ALA A 65 -2.25 -4.90 11.37
C ALA A 65 -2.02 -6.16 10.53
N VAL A 66 -2.10 -6.02 9.22
CA VAL A 66 -1.81 -7.11 8.28
C VAL A 66 -0.82 -6.62 7.21
N PHE A 67 0.21 -7.40 6.98
CA PHE A 67 1.13 -7.17 5.88
C PHE A 67 0.50 -7.62 4.55
N VAL A 68 0.63 -6.79 3.53
CA VAL A 68 0.15 -7.10 2.17
C VAL A 68 1.25 -6.85 1.15
N SER A 69 1.24 -7.57 0.05
CA SER A 69 2.29 -7.50 -0.97
C SER A 69 2.24 -6.23 -1.83
N SER A 70 1.15 -5.47 -1.79
CA SER A 70 1.02 -4.20 -2.51
C SER A 70 -0.04 -3.28 -1.90
N GLY A 71 0.08 -1.97 -2.16
CA GLY A 71 -0.95 -0.99 -1.78
C GLY A 71 -2.30 -1.26 -2.44
N ILE A 72 -2.31 -1.73 -3.69
CA ILE A 72 -3.53 -2.14 -4.39
C ILE A 72 -4.23 -3.27 -3.65
N MET A 73 -3.49 -4.29 -3.20
CA MET A 73 -4.04 -5.37 -2.38
C MET A 73 -4.61 -4.84 -1.07
N GLY A 74 -3.91 -3.92 -0.41
CA GLY A 74 -4.37 -3.27 0.82
C GLY A 74 -5.69 -2.53 0.62
N ASN A 75 -5.79 -1.70 -0.42
CA ASN A 75 -7.01 -0.98 -0.75
C ASN A 75 -8.17 -1.94 -1.06
N PHE A 76 -7.91 -2.96 -1.85
CA PHE A 76 -8.93 -3.95 -2.22
C PHE A 76 -9.46 -4.71 -1.00
N LEU A 77 -8.57 -5.22 -0.15
CA LEU A 77 -8.96 -5.91 1.09
C LEU A 77 -9.71 -5.00 2.05
N SER A 78 -9.31 -3.73 2.16
CA SER A 78 -10.01 -2.73 2.99
C SER A 78 -11.45 -2.54 2.52
N ILE A 79 -11.68 -2.44 1.20
CA ILE A 79 -13.04 -2.32 0.66
C ILE A 79 -13.84 -3.59 0.93
N LEU A 80 -13.28 -4.77 0.64
CA LEU A 80 -13.99 -6.04 0.80
C LEU A 80 -14.25 -6.41 2.26
N SER A 81 -13.50 -5.86 3.22
CA SER A 81 -13.79 -6.06 4.65
C SER A 81 -15.02 -5.29 5.13
N HIS A 82 -15.46 -4.28 4.36
CA HIS A 82 -16.60 -3.42 4.70
C HIS A 82 -17.79 -3.56 3.75
N CYS A 83 -17.58 -4.14 2.56
CA CYS A 83 -18.58 -4.19 1.50
C CYS A 83 -18.83 -5.62 1.02
N GLN A 84 -20.06 -5.85 0.61
CA GLN A 84 -20.48 -7.07 -0.09
C GLN A 84 -20.81 -6.76 -1.56
N ARG A 85 -20.98 -7.80 -2.37
CA ARG A 85 -21.41 -7.63 -3.77
C ARG A 85 -22.76 -6.93 -3.82
N GLY A 86 -22.84 -5.86 -4.60
CA GLY A 86 -24.03 -5.02 -4.72
C GLY A 86 -24.01 -3.78 -3.82
N ASP A 87 -23.09 -3.69 -2.87
CA ASP A 87 -22.91 -2.46 -2.08
C ASP A 87 -22.33 -1.33 -2.91
N GLN A 88 -22.45 -0.12 -2.40
CA GLN A 88 -21.94 1.10 -3.01
C GLN A 88 -20.92 1.76 -2.08
N ILE A 89 -19.80 2.24 -2.66
CA ILE A 89 -18.81 3.06 -1.96
C ILE A 89 -18.75 4.47 -2.55
N ILE A 90 -18.54 5.45 -1.69
CA ILE A 90 -18.32 6.84 -2.10
C ILE A 90 -16.81 7.06 -2.21
N ILE A 91 -16.35 7.47 -3.40
CA ILE A 91 -14.94 7.69 -3.67
C ILE A 91 -14.72 8.99 -4.45
N GLY A 92 -13.57 9.63 -4.23
CA GLY A 92 -13.19 10.81 -4.98
C GLY A 92 -12.78 10.47 -6.42
N ASN A 93 -13.11 11.36 -7.36
CA ASN A 93 -12.76 11.20 -8.77
C ASN A 93 -11.23 11.11 -9.03
N LYS A 94 -10.42 11.66 -8.11
CA LYS A 94 -8.95 11.64 -8.17
C LYS A 94 -8.31 10.58 -7.26
N SER A 95 -9.10 9.77 -6.55
CA SER A 95 -8.55 8.74 -5.67
C SER A 95 -7.84 7.64 -6.48
N HIS A 96 -6.76 7.11 -5.93
CA HIS A 96 -5.95 6.07 -6.57
C HIS A 96 -6.76 4.83 -6.95
N ILE A 97 -7.68 4.41 -6.08
CA ILE A 97 -8.57 3.26 -6.33
C ILE A 97 -9.47 3.46 -7.55
N ASN A 98 -9.81 4.72 -7.87
CA ASN A 98 -10.62 5.06 -9.03
C ASN A 98 -9.79 5.17 -10.33
N THR A 99 -8.59 5.73 -10.23
CA THR A 99 -7.81 6.16 -11.41
C THR A 99 -6.71 5.18 -11.81
N ASN A 100 -6.14 4.42 -10.86
CA ASN A 100 -4.92 3.65 -11.06
C ASN A 100 -5.07 2.14 -10.82
N GLU A 101 -6.17 1.68 -10.23
CA GLU A 101 -6.34 0.27 -9.83
C GLU A 101 -7.30 -0.52 -10.74
N LEU A 102 -7.59 -0.01 -11.92
CA LEU A 102 -8.42 -0.67 -12.94
C LEU A 102 -9.81 -1.11 -12.46
N GLY A 103 -10.33 -0.48 -11.39
CA GLY A 103 -11.65 -0.77 -10.85
C GLY A 103 -11.79 -2.17 -10.23
N GLY A 104 -10.71 -2.71 -9.62
CA GLY A 104 -10.70 -4.03 -9.01
C GLY A 104 -11.83 -4.25 -8.01
N PHE A 105 -12.18 -3.25 -7.22
CA PHE A 105 -13.31 -3.30 -6.28
C PHE A 105 -14.66 -3.53 -6.98
N ALA A 106 -14.84 -3.04 -8.19
CA ALA A 106 -16.05 -3.24 -8.97
C ALA A 106 -16.00 -4.57 -9.74
N THR A 107 -14.92 -4.84 -10.45
CA THR A 107 -14.80 -6.02 -11.32
C THR A 107 -14.70 -7.34 -10.55
N LEU A 108 -13.94 -7.37 -9.47
CA LEU A 108 -13.75 -8.55 -8.63
C LEU A 108 -14.64 -8.54 -7.40
N GLY A 109 -14.76 -7.40 -6.72
CA GLY A 109 -15.56 -7.24 -5.52
C GLY A 109 -17.06 -7.11 -5.80
N GLY A 110 -17.44 -6.62 -6.98
CA GLY A 110 -18.84 -6.34 -7.33
C GLY A 110 -19.42 -5.16 -6.56
N VAL A 111 -18.58 -4.24 -6.13
CA VAL A 111 -18.94 -3.03 -5.37
C VAL A 111 -19.11 -1.86 -6.33
N PHE A 112 -20.21 -1.11 -6.25
CA PHE A 112 -20.47 0.02 -7.15
C PHE A 112 -19.82 1.31 -6.65
N PRO A 113 -19.08 2.05 -7.50
CA PRO A 113 -18.58 3.36 -7.13
C PRO A 113 -19.64 4.44 -7.24
N CYS A 114 -19.76 5.27 -6.21
CA CYS A 114 -20.37 6.59 -6.27
C CYS A 114 -19.23 7.60 -6.36
N ILE A 115 -18.99 8.13 -7.55
CA ILE A 115 -17.88 9.05 -7.79
C ILE A 115 -18.30 10.46 -7.42
N VAL A 116 -17.56 11.10 -6.52
CA VAL A 116 -17.71 12.51 -6.15
C VAL A 116 -16.47 13.30 -6.50
N GLU A 117 -16.60 14.60 -6.70
CA GLU A 117 -15.46 15.43 -7.06
C GLU A 117 -14.56 15.71 -5.87
N ASN A 118 -13.25 15.70 -6.13
CA ASN A 118 -12.25 16.21 -5.18
C ASN A 118 -11.96 17.69 -5.47
N ASP A 119 -11.88 18.49 -4.44
CA ASP A 119 -11.39 19.87 -4.53
C ASP A 119 -9.88 19.93 -4.83
N SER A 120 -9.31 21.13 -4.84
CA SER A 120 -7.87 21.36 -5.07
C SER A 120 -6.98 20.82 -3.94
N ARG A 121 -7.54 20.52 -2.77
CA ARG A 121 -6.84 19.95 -1.61
C ARG A 121 -7.06 18.45 -1.49
N GLY A 122 -7.81 17.83 -2.41
CA GLY A 122 -8.13 16.40 -2.40
C GLY A 122 -9.31 16.02 -1.51
N LEU A 123 -10.04 17.00 -0.93
CA LEU A 123 -11.22 16.71 -0.12
C LEU A 123 -12.43 16.41 -0.99
N LEU A 124 -13.30 15.53 -0.50
CA LEU A 124 -14.56 15.21 -1.17
C LEU A 124 -15.53 16.41 -1.07
N ASN A 125 -16.30 16.63 -2.13
CA ASN A 125 -17.43 17.55 -2.10
C ASN A 125 -18.59 16.92 -1.32
N LEU A 126 -18.77 17.32 -0.06
CA LEU A 126 -19.79 16.76 0.82
C LEU A 126 -21.23 17.03 0.36
N ASP A 127 -21.47 18.05 -0.47
CA ASP A 127 -22.81 18.30 -1.02
C ASP A 127 -23.23 17.24 -2.06
N GLN A 128 -22.26 16.52 -2.62
CA GLN A 128 -22.49 15.39 -3.53
C GLN A 128 -22.64 14.03 -2.80
N VAL A 129 -22.43 14.00 -1.48
CA VAL A 129 -22.49 12.79 -0.65
C VAL A 129 -23.91 12.57 -0.06
N LYS A 130 -24.88 13.38 -0.43
CA LYS A 130 -26.28 13.34 0.08
C LYS A 130 -27.12 12.26 -0.59
#